data_a92c94e4cca253e59b33c0d5c3465868
#
_entry.id   a92c94e4cca253e59b33c0d5c3465868
#
_cell.length_a   1.000
_cell.length_b   1.000
_cell.length_c   1.000
_cell.angle_alpha   90.00
_cell.angle_beta   90.00
_cell.angle_gamma   90.00
#
_symmetry.space_group_name_H-M   'P 1'
#
loop_
_entity.id
_entity.type
_entity.pdbx_description
1 polymer ?
#
loop_
_entity_poly.entity_id
_entity_poly.type
_entity_poly.pdbx_seq_one_letter_code
_entity_poly.pdbx_strand_id
1 'polypeptide(L)'
;GLHRSPHKGFSVEFKQHRAYTPGDEIRRLDWKVFAKTDRYYIREYEEETNLRCHLLLDASGSMSYGGEEENGLSKLAYGSRLAACFAYLTLRQTDSVGLTTFDSKVRSIVPPRGGASHTRQIIDLLGETKAGEDTDLGKVFHEIAPQLKKRGLVVIVSDCFGDIPSILKGLAHFNHAKH
;
A
#
# COMPACT_ATOMS: atom_id res chain seq x y z
N GLY A 1 2.25 12.49 2.01
CA GLY A 1 2.96 11.32 2.51
C GLY A 1 4.46 11.56 2.62
N LEU A 2 5.12 10.89 3.57
CA LEU A 2 6.56 11.06 3.86
C LEU A 2 7.47 10.21 2.94
N HIS A 3 6.94 9.64 1.88
CA HIS A 3 7.70 8.76 0.99
C HIS A 3 8.32 9.53 -0.17
N ARG A 4 9.66 9.52 -0.24
CA ARG A 4 10.40 10.05 -1.39
C ARG A 4 10.24 9.11 -2.58
N SER A 5 9.66 9.61 -3.67
CA SER A 5 9.55 8.86 -4.93
C SER A 5 10.51 9.42 -5.97
N PRO A 6 11.16 8.58 -6.76
CA PRO A 6 11.94 9.02 -7.93
C PRO A 6 11.04 9.39 -9.13
N HIS A 7 9.73 9.27 -9.02
CA HIS A 7 8.80 9.53 -10.11
C HIS A 7 8.01 10.81 -9.90
N LYS A 8 7.77 11.55 -10.99
CA LYS A 8 7.02 12.82 -11.01
C LYS A 8 5.57 12.62 -10.59
N GLY A 9 5.20 13.13 -9.40
CA GLY A 9 3.83 13.20 -8.89
C GLY A 9 3.16 14.54 -9.20
N PHE A 10 1.85 14.65 -8.99
CA PHE A 10 1.06 15.84 -9.32
C PHE A 10 1.00 16.89 -8.19
N SER A 11 1.49 16.59 -7.00
CA SER A 11 1.58 17.56 -5.90
C SER A 11 3.04 17.90 -5.65
N VAL A 12 3.36 19.16 -5.84
CA VAL A 12 4.73 19.67 -5.74
C VAL A 12 4.74 20.69 -4.63
N GLU A 13 5.32 20.34 -3.50
CA GLU A 13 5.50 21.29 -2.38
C GLU A 13 6.90 21.94 -2.46
N PHE A 14 6.96 23.26 -2.29
CA PHE A 14 8.23 23.97 -2.29
C PHE A 14 9.06 23.52 -1.07
N LYS A 15 10.27 23.03 -1.32
CA LYS A 15 11.17 22.56 -0.27
C LYS A 15 12.14 23.65 0.18
N GLN A 16 12.97 24.11 -0.75
CA GLN A 16 14.02 25.09 -0.45
C GLN A 16 14.57 25.72 -1.72
N HIS A 17 15.35 26.79 -1.53
CA HIS A 17 16.22 27.32 -2.56
C HIS A 17 17.61 26.69 -2.45
N ARG A 18 18.15 26.24 -3.56
CA ARG A 18 19.54 25.80 -3.70
C ARG A 18 20.26 26.70 -4.69
N ALA A 19 21.53 27.00 -4.43
CA ALA A 19 22.34 27.71 -5.39
C ALA A 19 22.41 26.95 -6.73
N TYR A 20 22.32 27.67 -7.82
CA TYR A 20 22.45 27.15 -9.17
C TYR A 20 23.84 26.55 -9.40
N THR A 21 23.89 25.40 -10.01
CA THR A 21 25.12 24.77 -10.51
C THR A 21 25.03 24.56 -12.02
N PRO A 22 26.11 24.71 -12.80
CA PRO A 22 26.09 24.45 -14.23
C PRO A 22 25.56 23.04 -14.53
N GLY A 23 24.54 22.97 -15.40
CA GLY A 23 23.83 21.72 -15.71
C GLY A 23 22.42 21.65 -15.13
N ASP A 24 22.05 22.53 -14.20
CA ASP A 24 20.68 22.63 -13.69
C ASP A 24 19.71 23.20 -14.75
N GLU A 25 18.45 22.79 -14.63
CA GLU A 25 17.39 23.19 -15.55
C GLU A 25 17.01 24.67 -15.32
N ILE A 26 17.28 25.53 -16.31
CA ILE A 26 17.07 27.00 -16.24
C ILE A 26 15.61 27.37 -15.93
N ARG A 27 14.65 26.52 -16.31
CA ARG A 27 13.22 26.73 -16.01
C ARG A 27 12.89 26.72 -14.52
N ARG A 28 13.76 26.14 -13.70
CA ARG A 28 13.60 26.06 -12.23
C ARG A 28 14.26 27.23 -11.50
N LEU A 29 14.89 28.16 -12.23
CA LEU A 29 15.45 29.38 -11.65
C LEU A 29 14.37 30.26 -11.01
N ASP A 30 14.64 30.73 -9.79
CA ASP A 30 13.78 31.70 -9.14
C ASP A 30 14.17 33.11 -9.52
N TRP A 31 13.54 33.64 -10.57
CA TRP A 31 13.80 35.01 -11.07
C TRP A 31 13.43 36.10 -10.05
N LYS A 32 12.51 35.81 -9.10
CA LYS A 32 12.16 36.75 -8.03
C LYS A 32 13.27 36.88 -7.00
N VAL A 33 13.92 35.77 -6.68
CA VAL A 33 15.08 35.77 -5.77
C VAL A 33 16.28 36.43 -6.48
N PHE A 34 16.52 36.09 -7.74
CA PHE A 34 17.57 36.73 -8.54
C PHE A 34 17.43 38.24 -8.56
N ALA A 35 16.25 38.79 -8.84
CA ALA A 35 15.99 40.21 -8.88
C ALA A 35 16.25 40.94 -7.54
N LYS A 36 16.24 40.24 -6.41
CA LYS A 36 16.48 40.80 -5.08
C LYS A 36 17.91 40.64 -4.59
N THR A 37 18.59 39.58 -5.03
CA THR A 37 19.86 39.14 -4.42
C THR A 37 21.03 39.12 -5.41
N ASP A 38 20.74 39.26 -6.71
CA ASP A 38 21.68 39.12 -7.83
C ASP A 38 22.41 37.75 -7.83
N ARG A 39 21.76 36.74 -7.27
CA ARG A 39 22.28 35.37 -7.18
C ARG A 39 21.28 34.37 -7.77
N TYR A 40 21.80 33.37 -8.49
CA TYR A 40 20.99 32.33 -9.11
C TYR A 40 20.64 31.23 -8.11
N TYR A 41 19.35 31.06 -7.88
CA TYR A 41 18.80 29.97 -7.05
C TYR A 41 17.82 29.13 -7.85
N ILE A 42 17.90 27.80 -7.64
CA ILE A 42 16.94 26.82 -8.14
C ILE A 42 15.89 26.58 -7.08
N ARG A 43 14.61 26.56 -7.47
CA ARG A 43 13.53 26.07 -6.63
C ARG A 43 13.56 24.56 -6.60
N GLU A 44 13.90 23.99 -5.47
CA GLU A 44 13.73 22.57 -5.22
C GLU A 44 12.33 22.32 -4.68
N TYR A 45 11.66 21.38 -5.31
CA TYR A 45 10.32 20.93 -4.93
C TYR A 45 10.41 19.49 -4.42
N GLU A 46 9.70 19.21 -3.34
CA GLU A 46 9.50 17.85 -2.88
C GLU A 46 8.20 17.33 -3.48
N GLU A 47 8.28 16.23 -4.22
CA GLU A 47 7.10 15.60 -4.78
C GLU A 47 6.46 14.72 -3.69
N GLU A 48 5.30 15.14 -3.17
CA GLU A 48 4.47 14.26 -2.37
C GLU A 48 3.81 13.23 -3.27
N THR A 49 4.27 12.00 -3.20
CA THR A 49 3.58 10.89 -3.83
C THR A 49 2.66 10.23 -2.82
N ASN A 50 1.37 10.25 -3.10
CA ASN A 50 0.42 9.46 -2.34
C ASN A 50 0.66 7.98 -2.64
N LEU A 51 1.19 7.27 -1.65
CA LEU A 51 1.37 5.83 -1.72
C LEU A 51 -0.01 5.16 -1.81
N ARG A 52 -0.14 4.18 -2.70
CA ARG A 52 -1.26 3.25 -2.69
C ARG A 52 -0.84 1.98 -2.00
N CYS A 53 -1.55 1.62 -0.95
CA CYS A 53 -1.34 0.38 -0.24
C CYS A 53 -2.49 -0.58 -0.54
N HIS A 54 -2.17 -1.78 -0.96
CA HIS A 54 -3.11 -2.88 -1.17
C HIS A 54 -2.87 -3.92 -0.08
N LEU A 55 -3.78 -4.00 0.89
CA LEU A 55 -3.76 -5.03 1.92
C LEU A 55 -4.46 -6.27 1.39
N LEU A 56 -3.77 -7.40 1.41
CA LEU A 56 -4.30 -8.71 1.04
C LEU A 56 -4.37 -9.55 2.31
N LEU A 57 -5.59 -9.84 2.79
CA LEU A 57 -5.82 -10.63 4.00
C LEU A 57 -6.28 -12.03 3.61
N ASP A 58 -5.49 -12.99 3.99
CA ASP A 58 -5.83 -14.41 3.91
C ASP A 58 -6.89 -14.74 4.97
N ALA A 59 -8.00 -15.27 4.51
CA ALA A 59 -9.09 -15.76 5.33
C ALA A 59 -9.34 -17.26 5.10
N SER A 60 -8.31 -18.01 4.69
CA SER A 60 -8.40 -19.46 4.50
C SER A 60 -8.63 -20.22 5.82
N GLY A 61 -8.96 -21.49 5.70
CA GLY A 61 -9.20 -22.38 6.84
C GLY A 61 -8.02 -22.46 7.82
N SER A 62 -6.77 -22.44 7.31
CA SER A 62 -5.57 -22.45 8.15
C SER A 62 -5.44 -21.24 9.07
N MET A 63 -6.05 -20.10 8.68
CA MET A 63 -6.07 -18.87 9.47
C MET A 63 -7.05 -18.93 10.65
N SER A 64 -7.93 -19.92 10.72
CA SER A 64 -8.80 -20.13 11.88
C SER A 64 -8.05 -20.67 13.10
N TYR A 65 -6.87 -21.25 12.89
CA TYR A 65 -6.08 -21.87 13.96
C TYR A 65 -5.67 -20.87 15.03
N GLY A 66 -5.67 -21.32 16.27
CA GLY A 66 -5.45 -20.49 17.48
C GLY A 66 -6.76 -19.87 17.95
N GLY A 67 -6.87 -19.58 19.25
CA GLY A 67 -8.07 -18.95 19.81
C GLY A 67 -9.00 -19.87 20.61
N GLU A 68 -8.71 -21.16 20.66
CA GLU A 68 -9.43 -22.12 21.53
C GLU A 68 -8.95 -22.07 23.00
N GLU A 69 -7.82 -21.45 23.27
CA GLU A 69 -7.37 -21.18 24.65
C GLU A 69 -8.05 -19.94 25.20
N GLU A 70 -8.23 -19.89 26.52
CA GLU A 70 -9.07 -18.92 27.27
C GLU A 70 -8.76 -17.41 27.02
N ASN A 71 -7.79 -17.07 26.19
CA ASN A 71 -7.50 -15.72 25.66
C ASN A 71 -6.78 -15.78 24.30
N GLY A 72 -6.86 -16.89 23.59
CA GLY A 72 -6.17 -17.11 22.33
C GLY A 72 -6.80 -16.32 21.19
N LEU A 73 -5.99 -15.60 20.43
CA LEU A 73 -6.39 -14.98 19.17
C LEU A 73 -6.14 -15.98 18.04
N SER A 74 -7.15 -16.22 17.20
CA SER A 74 -6.90 -16.93 15.96
C SER A 74 -5.94 -16.14 15.06
N LYS A 75 -5.22 -16.82 14.17
CA LYS A 75 -4.35 -16.15 13.18
C LYS A 75 -5.12 -15.10 12.38
N LEU A 76 -6.36 -15.39 12.00
CA LEU A 76 -7.23 -14.44 11.29
C LEU A 76 -7.54 -13.21 12.13
N ALA A 77 -7.89 -13.38 13.42
CA ALA A 77 -8.17 -12.26 14.30
C ALA A 77 -6.93 -11.38 14.51
N TYR A 78 -5.75 -11.99 14.65
CA TYR A 78 -4.48 -11.28 14.71
C TYR A 78 -4.18 -10.56 13.40
N GLY A 79 -4.30 -11.25 12.27
CA GLY A 79 -4.09 -10.70 10.93
C GLY A 79 -5.02 -9.53 10.62
N SER A 80 -6.30 -9.63 10.99
CA SER A 80 -7.27 -8.54 10.83
C SER A 80 -6.89 -7.31 11.64
N ARG A 81 -6.44 -7.49 12.90
CA ARG A 81 -5.94 -6.38 13.72
C ARG A 81 -4.69 -5.74 13.14
N LEU A 82 -3.75 -6.55 12.65
CA LEU A 82 -2.54 -6.06 11.99
C LEU A 82 -2.89 -5.26 10.73
N ALA A 83 -3.78 -5.78 9.89
CA ALA A 83 -4.26 -5.09 8.68
C ALA A 83 -4.96 -3.76 9.04
N ALA A 84 -5.77 -3.73 10.10
CA ALA A 84 -6.40 -2.50 10.59
C ALA A 84 -5.37 -1.46 11.04
N CYS A 85 -4.32 -1.87 11.75
CA CYS A 85 -3.22 -0.98 12.14
C CYS A 85 -2.49 -0.41 10.91
N PHE A 86 -2.15 -1.24 9.94
CA PHE A 86 -1.54 -0.79 8.67
C PHE A 86 -2.44 0.19 7.92
N ALA A 87 -3.73 -0.12 7.79
CA ALA A 87 -4.70 0.77 7.17
C ALA A 87 -4.75 2.13 7.87
N TYR A 88 -4.84 2.13 9.19
CA TYR A 88 -4.89 3.35 9.99
C TYR A 88 -3.63 4.20 9.83
N LEU A 89 -2.43 3.60 9.96
CA LEU A 89 -1.17 4.32 9.84
C LEU A 89 -0.98 4.92 8.44
N THR A 90 -1.31 4.16 7.39
CA THR A 90 -1.19 4.60 6.00
C THR A 90 -2.16 5.74 5.71
N LEU A 91 -3.42 5.63 6.15
CA LEU A 91 -4.43 6.69 5.95
C LEU A 91 -4.11 7.97 6.73
N ARG A 92 -3.46 7.86 7.90
CA ARG A 92 -2.97 9.03 8.64
C ARG A 92 -1.86 9.79 7.93
N GLN A 93 -1.13 9.14 7.03
CA GLN A 93 -0.09 9.75 6.20
C GLN A 93 -0.64 10.35 4.89
N THR A 94 -1.98 10.53 4.80
CA THR A 94 -2.67 11.00 3.59
C THR A 94 -2.54 10.07 2.38
N ASP A 95 -2.05 8.86 2.59
CA ASP A 95 -1.95 7.81 1.58
C ASP A 95 -3.29 7.10 1.37
N SER A 96 -3.39 6.25 0.37
CA SER A 96 -4.61 5.49 0.07
C SER A 96 -4.42 4.00 0.35
N VAL A 97 -5.45 3.38 0.93
CA VAL A 97 -5.45 1.95 1.28
C VAL A 97 -6.63 1.24 0.64
N GLY A 98 -6.37 0.09 0.06
CA GLY A 98 -7.38 -0.89 -0.35
C GLY A 98 -7.26 -2.16 0.46
N LEU A 99 -8.32 -2.94 0.54
CA LEU A 99 -8.36 -4.24 1.20
C LEU A 99 -8.95 -5.28 0.26
N THR A 100 -8.26 -6.40 0.13
CA THR A 100 -8.79 -7.60 -0.53
C THR A 100 -8.74 -8.75 0.47
N THR A 101 -9.87 -9.40 0.71
CA THR A 101 -9.92 -10.63 1.50
C THR A 101 -10.11 -11.81 0.55
N PHE A 102 -9.45 -12.91 0.84
CA PHE A 102 -9.47 -14.09 -0.01
C PHE A 102 -9.35 -15.39 0.82
N ASP A 103 -9.84 -16.47 0.25
CA ASP A 103 -9.60 -17.86 0.65
C ASP A 103 -9.25 -18.67 -0.61
N SER A 104 -10.03 -19.69 -0.98
CA SER A 104 -9.90 -20.41 -2.28
C SER A 104 -10.15 -19.51 -3.50
N LYS A 105 -10.71 -18.31 -3.28
CA LYS A 105 -11.04 -17.28 -4.27
C LYS A 105 -11.03 -15.90 -3.63
N VAL A 106 -11.10 -14.87 -4.46
CA VAL A 106 -11.31 -13.49 -3.97
C VAL A 106 -12.71 -13.36 -3.39
N ARG A 107 -12.81 -12.93 -2.11
CA ARG A 107 -14.08 -12.76 -1.39
C ARG A 107 -14.60 -11.33 -1.44
N SER A 108 -13.73 -10.37 -1.18
CA SER A 108 -14.10 -8.97 -1.16
C SER A 108 -12.96 -8.10 -1.66
N ILE A 109 -13.30 -7.04 -2.38
CA ILE A 109 -12.32 -6.04 -2.85
C ILE A 109 -12.84 -4.65 -2.50
N VAL A 110 -12.06 -3.94 -1.69
CA VAL A 110 -12.23 -2.51 -1.43
C VAL A 110 -11.07 -1.77 -2.11
N PRO A 111 -11.32 -0.97 -3.14
CA PRO A 111 -10.26 -0.31 -3.88
C PRO A 111 -9.55 0.76 -3.03
N PRO A 112 -8.26 1.06 -3.31
CA PRO A 112 -7.51 2.06 -2.55
C PRO A 112 -8.14 3.45 -2.63
N ARG A 113 -8.50 3.99 -1.46
CA ARG A 113 -9.02 5.35 -1.26
C ARG A 113 -8.50 5.90 0.06
N GLY A 114 -8.69 7.19 0.28
CA GLY A 114 -8.42 7.87 1.54
C GLY A 114 -9.71 8.33 2.23
N GLY A 115 -9.57 8.87 3.44
CA GLY A 115 -10.65 9.51 4.18
C GLY A 115 -11.29 8.65 5.27
N ALA A 116 -11.97 9.30 6.23
CA ALA A 116 -12.49 8.67 7.44
C ALA A 116 -13.59 7.62 7.17
N SER A 117 -14.49 7.88 6.22
CA SER A 117 -15.54 6.92 5.84
C SER A 117 -14.96 5.64 5.24
N HIS A 118 -13.87 5.77 4.47
CA HIS A 118 -13.17 4.64 3.88
C HIS A 118 -12.43 3.82 4.94
N THR A 119 -11.85 4.48 5.94
CA THR A 119 -11.24 3.81 7.10
C THR A 119 -12.27 2.92 7.79
N ARG A 120 -13.47 3.46 8.02
CA ARG A 120 -14.55 2.71 8.67
C ARG A 120 -14.97 1.49 7.84
N GLN A 121 -15.13 1.66 6.53
CA GLN A 121 -15.45 0.55 5.62
C GLN A 121 -14.42 -0.60 5.70
N ILE A 122 -13.13 -0.28 5.77
CA ILE A 122 -12.06 -1.29 5.91
C ILE A 122 -12.17 -1.99 7.25
N ILE A 123 -12.38 -1.25 8.35
CA ILE A 123 -12.47 -1.81 9.71
C ILE A 123 -13.69 -2.72 9.83
N ASP A 124 -14.84 -2.29 9.31
CA ASP A 124 -16.09 -3.06 9.34
C ASP A 124 -15.90 -4.39 8.56
N LEU A 125 -15.33 -4.32 7.35
CA LEU A 125 -15.03 -5.53 6.56
C LEU A 125 -14.05 -6.48 7.27
N LEU A 126 -13.01 -5.96 7.91
CA LEU A 126 -12.08 -6.78 8.69
C LEU A 126 -12.76 -7.46 9.88
N GLY A 127 -13.70 -6.77 10.54
CA GLY A 127 -14.48 -7.31 11.66
C GLY A 127 -15.49 -8.39 11.23
N GLU A 128 -16.02 -8.30 10.02
CA GLU A 128 -16.98 -9.25 9.46
C GLU A 128 -16.31 -10.47 8.79
N THR A 129 -15.00 -10.39 8.51
CA THR A 129 -14.26 -11.47 7.81
C THR A 129 -14.15 -12.70 8.69
N LYS A 130 -14.65 -13.82 8.18
CA LYS A 130 -14.58 -15.14 8.82
C LYS A 130 -13.69 -16.06 8.01
N ALA A 131 -13.03 -17.01 8.70
CA ALA A 131 -12.26 -18.05 8.04
C ALA A 131 -13.17 -18.89 7.12
N GLY A 132 -12.66 -19.21 5.97
CA GLY A 132 -13.36 -19.94 4.93
C GLY A 132 -12.70 -21.26 4.57
N GLU A 133 -12.67 -21.57 3.28
CA GLU A 133 -12.11 -22.78 2.73
C GLU A 133 -10.56 -22.70 2.65
N ASP A 134 -9.94 -23.88 2.46
CA ASP A 134 -8.51 -23.93 2.20
C ASP A 134 -8.17 -23.25 0.87
N THR A 135 -6.96 -22.70 0.77
CA THR A 135 -6.55 -21.92 -0.39
C THR A 135 -5.35 -22.52 -1.11
N ASP A 136 -5.33 -22.31 -2.43
CA ASP A 136 -4.10 -22.36 -3.23
C ASP A 136 -3.63 -20.90 -3.47
N LEU A 137 -2.75 -20.44 -2.59
CA LEU A 137 -2.26 -19.06 -2.61
C LEU A 137 -1.70 -18.64 -3.98
N GLY A 138 -1.02 -19.55 -4.68
CA GLY A 138 -0.45 -19.26 -6.00
C GLY A 138 -1.53 -18.92 -7.02
N LYS A 139 -2.63 -19.65 -7.05
CA LYS A 139 -3.78 -19.38 -7.94
C LYS A 139 -4.46 -18.07 -7.59
N VAL A 140 -4.72 -17.85 -6.31
CA VAL A 140 -5.40 -16.62 -5.85
C VAL A 140 -4.55 -15.39 -6.12
N PHE A 141 -3.24 -15.44 -5.93
CA PHE A 141 -2.35 -14.33 -6.27
C PHE A 141 -2.32 -14.05 -7.78
N HIS A 142 -2.37 -15.09 -8.61
CA HIS A 142 -2.49 -14.93 -10.05
C HIS A 142 -3.81 -14.24 -10.44
N GLU A 143 -4.90 -14.51 -9.70
CA GLU A 143 -6.19 -13.86 -9.91
C GLU A 143 -6.21 -12.41 -9.41
N ILE A 144 -5.59 -12.11 -8.25
CA ILE A 144 -5.58 -10.77 -7.65
C ILE A 144 -4.68 -9.80 -8.41
N ALA A 145 -3.48 -10.23 -8.82
CA ALA A 145 -2.48 -9.33 -9.40
C ALA A 145 -2.99 -8.48 -10.57
N PRO A 146 -3.75 -9.01 -11.56
CA PRO A 146 -4.31 -8.20 -12.64
C PRO A 146 -5.38 -7.19 -12.20
N GLN A 147 -5.99 -7.40 -11.04
CA GLN A 147 -7.06 -6.54 -10.51
C GLN A 147 -6.50 -5.28 -9.83
N LEU A 148 -5.22 -5.28 -9.48
CA LEU A 148 -4.52 -4.13 -8.91
C LEU A 148 -4.13 -3.16 -10.04
N LYS A 149 -5.07 -2.29 -10.43
CA LYS A 149 -4.96 -1.42 -11.62
C LYS A 149 -3.84 -0.39 -11.60
N LYS A 150 -3.28 -0.06 -10.45
CA LYS A 150 -2.28 1.00 -10.31
C LYS A 150 -1.17 0.55 -9.37
N ARG A 151 0.06 0.88 -9.73
CA ARG A 151 1.25 0.59 -8.94
C ARG A 151 1.10 1.05 -7.49
N GLY A 152 1.55 0.23 -6.55
CA GLY A 152 1.47 0.51 -5.13
C GLY A 152 2.25 -0.50 -4.30
N LEU A 153 2.20 -0.33 -2.99
CA LEU A 153 2.70 -1.29 -2.03
C LEU A 153 1.66 -2.39 -1.83
N VAL A 154 2.04 -3.64 -1.99
CA VAL A 154 1.21 -4.80 -1.63
C VAL A 154 1.70 -5.37 -0.31
N VAL A 155 0.81 -5.44 0.67
CA VAL A 155 1.07 -6.05 1.97
C VAL A 155 0.18 -7.28 2.10
N ILE A 156 0.79 -8.44 2.21
CA ILE A 156 0.10 -9.72 2.33
C ILE A 156 0.15 -10.18 3.79
N VAL A 157 -1.00 -10.48 4.35
CA VAL A 157 -1.18 -11.01 5.70
C VAL A 157 -1.71 -12.42 5.57
N SER A 158 -0.85 -13.41 5.74
CA SER A 158 -1.12 -14.83 5.57
C SER A 158 -0.10 -15.64 6.39
N ASP A 159 -0.43 -16.84 6.77
CA ASP A 159 0.54 -17.80 7.32
C ASP A 159 1.34 -18.52 6.22
N CYS A 160 1.02 -18.25 4.96
CA CYS A 160 1.64 -18.84 3.78
C CYS A 160 1.65 -20.38 3.80
N PHE A 161 0.62 -20.99 4.36
CA PHE A 161 0.50 -22.43 4.44
C PHE A 161 0.13 -23.00 3.07
N GLY A 162 1.08 -23.70 2.41
CA GLY A 162 0.85 -24.28 1.09
C GLY A 162 2.13 -24.63 0.33
N ASP A 163 1.99 -24.91 -0.96
CA ASP A 163 3.13 -25.22 -1.85
C ASP A 163 3.99 -23.98 -2.11
N ILE A 164 5.21 -23.96 -1.57
CA ILE A 164 6.13 -22.82 -1.68
C ILE A 164 6.43 -22.43 -3.12
N PRO A 165 6.74 -23.34 -4.07
CA PRO A 165 6.95 -23.00 -5.47
C PRO A 165 5.74 -22.30 -6.09
N SER A 166 4.50 -22.72 -5.79
CA SER A 166 3.27 -22.09 -6.26
C SER A 166 3.11 -20.68 -5.70
N ILE A 167 3.36 -20.51 -4.41
CA ILE A 167 3.33 -19.18 -3.74
C ILE A 167 4.33 -18.23 -4.38
N LEU A 168 5.58 -18.66 -4.59
CA LEU A 168 6.62 -17.81 -5.20
C LEU A 168 6.25 -17.40 -6.63
N LYS A 169 5.67 -18.30 -7.43
CA LYS A 169 5.15 -17.95 -8.75
C LYS A 169 4.04 -16.90 -8.67
N GLY A 170 3.10 -17.07 -7.72
CA GLY A 170 2.04 -16.11 -7.47
C GLY A 170 2.57 -14.73 -7.09
N LEU A 171 3.55 -14.67 -6.19
CA LEU A 171 4.22 -13.42 -5.79
C LEU A 171 4.95 -12.73 -6.95
N ALA A 172 5.54 -13.50 -7.87
CA ALA A 172 6.23 -12.96 -9.04
C ALA A 172 5.28 -12.13 -9.94
N HIS A 173 3.97 -12.43 -9.95
CA HIS A 173 2.98 -11.64 -10.70
C HIS A 173 2.86 -10.20 -10.17
N PHE A 174 2.89 -10.00 -8.86
CA PHE A 174 2.88 -8.65 -8.27
C PHE A 174 4.14 -7.88 -8.64
N ASN A 175 5.31 -8.52 -8.56
CA ASN A 175 6.57 -7.89 -8.95
C ASN A 175 6.59 -7.52 -10.45
N HIS A 176 6.07 -8.40 -11.31
CA HIS A 176 5.97 -8.14 -12.77
C HIS A 176 5.01 -6.98 -13.08
N ALA A 177 3.94 -6.84 -12.30
CA ALA A 177 3.02 -5.70 -12.35
C ALA A 177 3.60 -4.42 -11.70
N LYS A 178 4.84 -4.46 -11.22
CA LYS A 178 5.57 -3.35 -10.57
C LYS A 178 4.94 -2.89 -9.24
N HIS A 179 4.34 -3.81 -8.52
CA HIS A 179 3.90 -3.60 -7.14
C HIS A 179 5.01 -3.92 -6.15
#